data_8b16485bf7d69994c96b0b373d181e2e
#
_entry.id   8b16485bf7d69994c96b0b373d181e2e
#
_cell.length_a   1.000
_cell.length_b   1.000
_cell.length_c   1.000
_cell.angle_alpha   90.00
_cell.angle_beta   90.00
_cell.angle_gamma   90.00
#
_symmetry.space_group_name_H-M   'P 1'
#
loop_
_entity.id
_entity.type
_entity.pdbx_description
1 polymer ?
#
loop_
_entity_poly.entity_id
_entity_poly.type
_entity_poly.pdbx_seq_one_letter_code
_entity_poly.pdbx_strand_id
1 'polypeptide(L)'
;MSHDTHIIDGYNKDIGLMSSHEAKQYYLSLCEGWTPYNPDPVVVEHEGVFVVRDDLTVGTKARAGDLFMSKIDARTMVYCQPRVGLAGVSLCDAASRYPDKKIVLFMPSSKKISIHQACCIERGAAVMFERIAAMPNLNLYAKRWAQENGAYFIPLGLKHELATAAIVHAASKIEEPDEVYVAISTGVL
;
A
#
# COMPACT_ATOMS: atom_id res chain seq x y z
N MET A 1 -3.92 -2.98 -26.46
CA MET A 1 -3.03 -1.84 -26.72
C MET A 1 -2.36 -1.53 -25.40
N SER A 2 -1.04 -1.67 -25.31
CA SER A 2 -0.30 -1.61 -24.05
C SER A 2 -0.22 -0.17 -23.54
N HIS A 3 -0.83 0.10 -22.41
CA HIS A 3 -0.70 1.36 -21.66
C HIS A 3 0.62 1.45 -20.86
N ASP A 4 1.57 0.53 -21.09
CA ASP A 4 2.74 0.32 -20.22
C ASP A 4 3.93 1.26 -20.42
N THR A 5 3.88 2.19 -21.36
CA THR A 5 5.06 3.02 -21.71
C THR A 5 5.26 4.25 -20.80
N HIS A 6 4.28 4.63 -20.02
CA HIS A 6 4.30 5.85 -19.20
C HIS A 6 4.51 5.63 -17.69
N ILE A 7 4.47 4.37 -17.22
CA ILE A 7 4.63 4.05 -15.80
C ILE A 7 6.05 3.58 -15.52
N ILE A 8 6.79 4.34 -14.74
CA ILE A 8 8.09 3.92 -14.17
C ILE A 8 7.89 3.66 -12.68
N ASP A 9 8.33 2.49 -12.22
CA ASP A 9 8.29 2.11 -10.79
C ASP A 9 6.91 2.28 -10.13
N GLY A 10 5.83 2.10 -10.91
CA GLY A 10 4.46 2.22 -10.42
C GLY A 10 3.89 3.64 -10.37
N TYR A 11 4.54 4.60 -11.02
CA TYR A 11 4.03 5.97 -11.18
C TYR A 11 3.99 6.43 -12.63
N ASN A 12 2.98 7.24 -12.96
CA ASN A 12 2.92 7.93 -14.23
C ASN A 12 4.03 8.98 -14.30
N LYS A 13 4.83 8.96 -15.38
CA LYS A 13 5.93 9.89 -15.60
C LYS A 13 5.50 11.35 -15.69
N ASP A 14 4.29 11.58 -16.20
CA ASP A 14 3.79 12.92 -16.50
C ASP A 14 3.15 13.59 -15.29
N ILE A 15 3.02 12.87 -14.16
CA ILE A 15 2.39 13.40 -12.95
C ILE A 15 3.06 14.67 -12.42
N GLY A 16 4.38 14.76 -12.55
CA GLY A 16 5.15 15.95 -12.16
C GLY A 16 4.95 17.18 -13.03
N LEU A 17 4.30 17.02 -14.18
CA LEU A 17 3.96 18.11 -15.11
C LEU A 17 2.52 18.60 -14.95
N MET A 18 1.71 17.88 -14.18
CA MET A 18 0.29 18.19 -13.94
C MET A 18 0.15 19.28 -12.88
N SER A 19 -0.86 20.11 -13.03
CA SER A 19 -1.34 20.95 -11.93
C SER A 19 -1.90 20.09 -10.81
N SER A 20 -2.02 20.63 -9.59
CA SER A 20 -2.60 19.89 -8.44
C SER A 20 -4.02 19.39 -8.74
N HIS A 21 -4.81 20.17 -9.48
CA HIS A 21 -6.16 19.76 -9.88
C HIS A 21 -6.13 18.57 -10.86
N GLU A 22 -5.32 18.63 -11.89
CA GLU A 22 -5.16 17.54 -12.87
C GLU A 22 -4.64 16.27 -12.21
N ALA A 23 -3.64 16.37 -11.33
CA ALA A 23 -3.11 15.25 -10.56
C ALA A 23 -4.20 14.62 -9.67
N LYS A 24 -5.02 15.43 -8.97
CA LYS A 24 -6.15 14.95 -8.18
C LYS A 24 -7.14 14.18 -9.05
N GLN A 25 -7.54 14.72 -10.20
CA GLN A 25 -8.47 14.05 -11.13
C GLN A 25 -7.89 12.75 -11.67
N TYR A 26 -6.60 12.74 -12.04
CA TYR A 26 -5.90 11.54 -12.47
C TYR A 26 -5.96 10.44 -11.40
N TYR A 27 -5.59 10.75 -10.15
CA TYR A 27 -5.63 9.75 -9.08
C TYR A 27 -7.05 9.26 -8.77
N LEU A 28 -8.04 10.14 -8.81
CA LEU A 28 -9.44 9.74 -8.62
C LEU A 28 -9.94 8.84 -9.75
N SER A 29 -9.49 9.04 -11.00
CA SER A 29 -9.84 8.16 -12.12
C SER A 29 -9.32 6.73 -11.94
N LEU A 30 -8.17 6.54 -11.27
CA LEU A 30 -7.65 5.21 -10.92
C LEU A 30 -8.55 4.46 -9.93
N CYS A 31 -9.42 5.17 -9.22
CA CYS A 31 -10.39 4.61 -8.29
C CYS A 31 -11.74 4.26 -8.93
N GLU A 32 -11.95 4.56 -10.21
CA GLU A 32 -13.22 4.27 -10.89
C GLU A 32 -13.60 2.78 -10.78
N GLY A 33 -14.88 2.51 -10.44
CA GLY A 33 -15.37 1.14 -10.26
C GLY A 33 -14.87 0.42 -9.00
N TRP A 34 -14.08 1.08 -8.15
CA TRP A 34 -13.69 0.56 -6.85
C TRP A 34 -14.63 1.08 -5.76
N THR A 35 -15.12 0.19 -4.93
CA THR A 35 -15.87 0.52 -3.72
C THR A 35 -14.99 0.23 -2.52
N PRO A 36 -14.51 1.27 -1.79
CA PRO A 36 -13.66 1.06 -0.62
C PRO A 36 -14.33 0.21 0.45
N TYR A 37 -13.61 -0.77 0.95
CA TYR A 37 -14.04 -1.53 2.12
C TYR A 37 -13.85 -0.71 3.41
N ASN A 38 -12.73 0.01 3.49
CA ASN A 38 -12.46 0.85 4.64
C ASN A 38 -13.45 2.03 4.65
N PRO A 39 -14.01 2.38 5.83
CA PRO A 39 -14.93 3.51 5.93
C PRO A 39 -14.27 4.82 5.54
N ASP A 40 -15.07 5.82 5.27
CA ASP A 40 -14.58 7.19 5.08
C ASP A 40 -13.74 7.62 6.29
N PRO A 41 -12.75 8.52 6.10
CA PRO A 41 -11.93 9.00 7.19
C PRO A 41 -12.75 9.61 8.31
N VAL A 42 -12.48 9.21 9.54
CA VAL A 42 -13.05 9.83 10.74
C VAL A 42 -12.13 10.98 11.15
N VAL A 43 -12.68 12.18 11.23
CA VAL A 43 -11.96 13.37 11.71
C VAL A 43 -12.52 13.76 13.05
N VAL A 44 -11.66 13.97 14.03
CA VAL A 44 -12.03 14.46 15.37
C VAL A 44 -11.24 15.71 15.69
N GLU A 45 -11.89 16.67 16.33
CA GLU A 45 -11.22 17.85 16.86
C GLU A 45 -10.62 17.53 18.23
N HIS A 46 -9.39 17.94 18.44
CA HIS A 46 -8.69 17.90 19.70
C HIS A 46 -7.88 19.19 19.89
N GLU A 47 -8.27 20.01 20.87
CA GLU A 47 -7.61 21.27 21.20
C GLU A 47 -7.39 22.20 19.99
N GLY A 48 -8.39 22.31 19.11
CA GLY A 48 -8.32 23.14 17.89
C GLY A 48 -7.57 22.50 16.71
N VAL A 49 -7.13 21.26 16.84
CA VAL A 49 -6.49 20.50 15.77
C VAL A 49 -7.43 19.40 15.30
N PHE A 50 -7.64 19.29 13.99
CA PHE A 50 -8.40 18.21 13.37
C PHE A 50 -7.50 17.02 13.13
N VAL A 51 -7.84 15.88 13.72
CA VAL A 51 -7.05 14.63 13.67
C VAL A 51 -7.78 13.60 12.84
N VAL A 52 -7.14 13.12 11.76
CA VAL A 52 -7.64 11.98 10.97
C VAL A 52 -7.30 10.68 11.71
N ARG A 53 -8.34 9.94 12.11
CA ARG A 53 -8.25 8.74 12.96
C ARG A 53 -8.01 7.46 12.13
N ASP A 54 -6.90 7.41 11.39
CA ASP A 54 -6.50 6.19 10.66
C ASP A 54 -6.04 5.03 11.57
N ASP A 55 -5.89 5.30 12.87
CA ASP A 55 -5.70 4.28 13.90
C ASP A 55 -6.94 3.41 14.15
N LEU A 56 -8.13 3.86 13.71
CA LEU A 56 -9.36 3.06 13.74
C LEU A 56 -9.39 1.98 12.63
N THR A 57 -8.42 1.98 11.74
CA THR A 57 -8.20 0.95 10.71
C THR A 57 -6.82 0.30 10.91
N VAL A 58 -6.36 -0.52 9.98
CA VAL A 58 -4.98 -1.06 9.98
C VAL A 58 -3.99 -0.02 9.42
N GLY A 59 -4.23 1.26 9.70
CA GLY A 59 -3.47 2.41 9.23
C GLY A 59 -3.83 2.83 7.80
N THR A 60 -3.36 4.01 7.38
CA THR A 60 -3.63 4.63 6.07
C THR A 60 -3.37 3.67 4.89
N LYS A 61 -2.36 2.80 5.00
CA LYS A 61 -2.02 1.83 3.95
C LYS A 61 -3.05 0.72 3.73
N ALA A 62 -4.02 0.54 4.64
CA ALA A 62 -5.12 -0.40 4.46
C ALA A 62 -5.97 -0.04 3.23
N ARG A 63 -6.18 1.25 2.99
CA ARG A 63 -6.90 1.76 1.81
C ARG A 63 -6.17 1.41 0.52
N ALA A 64 -4.84 1.58 0.50
CA ALA A 64 -4.00 1.19 -0.63
C ALA A 64 -4.05 -0.31 -0.89
N GLY A 65 -3.97 -1.13 0.15
CA GLY A 65 -4.06 -2.59 0.05
C GLY A 65 -5.37 -3.03 -0.61
N ASP A 66 -6.48 -2.44 -0.25
CA ASP A 66 -7.80 -2.74 -0.82
C ASP A 66 -7.87 -2.38 -2.31
N LEU A 67 -7.40 -1.19 -2.70
CA LEU A 67 -7.35 -0.79 -4.11
C LEU A 67 -6.42 -1.69 -4.94
N PHE A 68 -5.26 -2.09 -4.40
CA PHE A 68 -4.38 -3.07 -5.05
C PHE A 68 -5.11 -4.39 -5.35
N MET A 69 -5.82 -4.95 -4.36
CA MET A 69 -6.57 -6.20 -4.54
C MET A 69 -7.63 -6.06 -5.63
N SER A 70 -8.29 -4.92 -5.69
CA SER A 70 -9.34 -4.62 -6.67
C SER A 70 -8.82 -4.44 -8.10
N LYS A 71 -7.64 -3.81 -8.27
CA LYS A 71 -7.16 -3.37 -9.60
C LYS A 71 -6.10 -4.26 -10.23
N ILE A 72 -5.29 -4.95 -9.42
CA ILE A 72 -4.23 -5.80 -9.94
C ILE A 72 -4.78 -7.20 -10.24
N ASP A 73 -4.70 -7.64 -11.49
CA ASP A 73 -5.26 -8.93 -11.93
C ASP A 73 -4.42 -10.15 -11.51
N ALA A 74 -3.27 -9.96 -10.91
CA ALA A 74 -2.46 -11.07 -10.42
C ALA A 74 -3.10 -11.76 -9.20
N ARG A 75 -3.16 -13.09 -9.22
CA ARG A 75 -3.64 -13.90 -8.08
C ARG A 75 -2.66 -13.90 -6.92
N THR A 76 -1.37 -13.84 -7.20
CA THR A 76 -0.30 -13.82 -6.19
C THR A 76 0.38 -12.47 -6.19
N MET A 77 0.43 -11.83 -5.03
CA MET A 77 1.14 -10.58 -4.81
C MET A 77 2.27 -10.79 -3.83
N VAL A 78 3.42 -10.21 -4.13
CA VAL A 78 4.65 -10.35 -3.34
C VAL A 78 5.03 -9.02 -2.73
N TYR A 79 5.33 -9.03 -1.45
CA TYR A 79 5.81 -7.85 -0.74
C TYR A 79 6.94 -8.19 0.23
N CYS A 80 7.88 -7.27 0.43
CA CYS A 80 8.90 -7.40 1.46
C CYS A 80 8.42 -6.72 2.75
N GLN A 81 8.10 -7.53 3.77
CA GLN A 81 7.69 -7.02 5.07
C GLN A 81 8.90 -6.81 5.98
N PRO A 82 9.26 -5.57 6.30
CA PRO A 82 10.30 -5.30 7.29
C PRO A 82 9.84 -5.74 8.70
N ARG A 83 10.76 -5.74 9.65
CA ARG A 83 10.42 -6.08 11.05
C ARG A 83 9.39 -5.14 11.67
N VAL A 84 9.41 -3.88 11.26
CA VAL A 84 8.49 -2.83 11.73
C VAL A 84 7.80 -2.21 10.53
N GLY A 85 6.49 -2.06 10.60
CA GLY A 85 5.67 -1.43 9.57
C GLY A 85 4.36 -2.16 9.31
N LEU A 86 3.32 -1.41 8.99
CA LEU A 86 1.96 -1.91 8.83
C LEU A 86 1.59 -2.27 7.38
N ALA A 87 2.46 -2.00 6.39
CA ALA A 87 2.11 -2.21 4.99
C ALA A 87 1.76 -3.68 4.67
N GLY A 88 2.58 -4.63 5.11
CA GLY A 88 2.27 -6.05 4.92
C GLY A 88 1.02 -6.49 5.68
N VAL A 89 0.82 -5.97 6.90
CA VAL A 89 -0.40 -6.23 7.69
C VAL A 89 -1.63 -5.74 6.94
N SER A 90 -1.57 -4.52 6.38
CA SER A 90 -2.64 -3.92 5.57
C SER A 90 -2.93 -4.72 4.30
N LEU A 91 -1.89 -5.21 3.63
CA LEU A 91 -2.05 -6.08 2.44
C LEU A 91 -2.73 -7.41 2.80
N CYS A 92 -2.33 -8.04 3.91
CA CYS A 92 -2.95 -9.28 4.36
C CYS A 92 -4.41 -9.06 4.79
N ASP A 93 -4.69 -7.97 5.48
CA ASP A 93 -6.04 -7.57 5.85
C ASP A 93 -6.92 -7.37 4.61
N ALA A 94 -6.44 -6.64 3.61
CA ALA A 94 -7.14 -6.47 2.36
C ALA A 94 -7.37 -7.81 1.65
N ALA A 95 -6.34 -8.66 1.52
CA ALA A 95 -6.42 -9.94 0.82
C ALA A 95 -7.45 -10.90 1.45
N SER A 96 -7.74 -10.79 2.73
CA SER A 96 -8.74 -11.63 3.39
C SER A 96 -10.16 -11.48 2.80
N ARG A 97 -10.42 -10.40 2.09
CA ARG A 97 -11.70 -10.09 1.42
C ARG A 97 -11.74 -10.51 -0.05
N TYR A 98 -10.59 -10.96 -0.58
CA TYR A 98 -10.44 -11.40 -1.98
C TYR A 98 -9.95 -12.85 -1.98
N PRO A 99 -10.83 -13.84 -1.95
CA PRO A 99 -10.47 -15.26 -1.75
C PRO A 99 -9.61 -15.84 -2.88
N ASP A 100 -9.59 -15.22 -4.03
CA ASP A 100 -8.73 -15.56 -5.18
C ASP A 100 -7.33 -14.92 -5.11
N LYS A 101 -7.09 -14.03 -4.15
CA LYS A 101 -5.81 -13.33 -3.97
C LYS A 101 -4.98 -13.97 -2.86
N LYS A 102 -3.67 -14.03 -3.08
CA LYS A 102 -2.69 -14.58 -2.13
C LYS A 102 -1.56 -13.59 -1.91
N ILE A 103 -1.23 -13.35 -0.66
CA ILE A 103 -0.04 -12.55 -0.29
C ILE A 103 1.11 -13.48 0.07
N VAL A 104 2.25 -13.25 -0.58
CA VAL A 104 3.54 -13.87 -0.25
C VAL A 104 4.44 -12.77 0.32
N LEU A 105 4.88 -12.96 1.55
CA LEU A 105 5.72 -12.01 2.25
C LEU A 105 7.14 -12.52 2.40
N PHE A 106 8.10 -11.79 1.87
CA PHE A 106 9.51 -11.98 2.15
C PHE A 106 9.86 -11.19 3.41
N MET A 107 10.40 -11.89 4.41
CA MET A 107 10.74 -11.33 5.70
C MET A 107 12.20 -11.61 6.07
N PRO A 108 12.92 -10.63 6.65
CA PRO A 108 14.25 -10.91 7.17
C PRO A 108 14.15 -11.87 8.36
N SER A 109 14.93 -12.96 8.31
CA SER A 109 15.05 -13.92 9.41
C SER A 109 15.65 -13.27 10.64
N SER A 110 15.10 -13.58 11.81
CA SER A 110 15.66 -13.16 13.09
C SER A 110 15.33 -14.19 14.19
N LYS A 111 16.06 -14.12 15.32
CA LYS A 111 15.79 -15.00 16.47
C LYS A 111 14.38 -14.82 17.07
N LYS A 112 13.81 -13.64 16.91
CA LYS A 112 12.44 -13.32 17.38
C LYS A 112 11.66 -12.67 16.26
N ILE A 113 10.49 -13.17 16.00
CA ILE A 113 9.51 -12.55 15.09
C ILE A 113 8.99 -11.28 15.74
N SER A 114 8.87 -10.20 14.98
CA SER A 114 8.26 -8.95 15.46
C SER A 114 6.74 -9.06 15.50
N ILE A 115 6.10 -8.18 16.26
CA ILE A 115 4.63 -8.14 16.33
C ILE A 115 3.99 -7.93 14.95
N HIS A 116 4.57 -7.07 14.10
CA HIS A 116 4.06 -6.81 12.75
C HIS A 116 4.18 -8.05 11.85
N GLN A 117 5.30 -8.78 11.95
CA GLN A 117 5.48 -10.04 11.21
C GLN A 117 4.51 -11.12 11.70
N ALA A 118 4.31 -11.24 13.02
CA ALA A 118 3.33 -12.16 13.61
C ALA A 118 1.91 -11.84 13.11
N CYS A 119 1.51 -10.58 13.13
CA CYS A 119 0.21 -10.13 12.60
C CYS A 119 -0.02 -10.51 11.13
N CYS A 120 1.03 -10.50 10.29
CA CYS A 120 0.90 -10.94 8.91
C CYS A 120 0.66 -12.46 8.81
N ILE A 121 1.37 -13.24 9.63
CA ILE A 121 1.24 -14.71 9.68
C ILE A 121 -0.16 -15.09 10.14
N GLU A 122 -0.65 -14.47 11.20
CA GLU A 122 -1.99 -14.70 11.77
C GLU A 122 -3.10 -14.38 10.76
N ARG A 123 -2.87 -13.44 9.82
CA ARG A 123 -3.79 -13.10 8.72
C ARG A 123 -3.63 -13.99 7.49
N GLY A 124 -2.89 -15.08 7.59
CA GLY A 124 -2.79 -16.11 6.54
C GLY A 124 -1.82 -15.80 5.41
N ALA A 125 -0.89 -14.86 5.58
CA ALA A 125 0.16 -14.65 4.59
C ALA A 125 1.03 -15.90 4.41
N ALA A 126 1.38 -16.23 3.16
CA ALA A 126 2.47 -17.17 2.89
C ALA A 126 3.80 -16.46 3.16
N VAL A 127 4.61 -16.96 4.08
CA VAL A 127 5.82 -16.28 4.52
C VAL A 127 7.07 -17.01 4.08
N MET A 128 8.03 -16.27 3.52
CA MET A 128 9.37 -16.71 3.19
C MET A 128 10.38 -15.95 4.04
N PHE A 129 11.00 -16.64 5.00
CA PHE A 129 12.04 -16.08 5.85
C PHE A 129 13.41 -16.22 5.20
N GLU A 130 14.06 -15.08 4.94
CA GLU A 130 15.37 -15.05 4.29
C GLU A 130 16.46 -14.52 5.21
N ARG A 131 17.67 -15.09 5.12
CA ARG A 131 18.85 -14.61 5.85
C ARG A 131 19.48 -13.36 5.21
N ILE A 132 18.66 -12.50 4.66
CA ILE A 132 19.06 -11.25 4.02
C ILE A 132 18.64 -10.10 4.95
N ALA A 133 19.62 -9.49 5.62
CA ALA A 133 19.36 -8.41 6.57
C ALA A 133 19.10 -7.06 5.89
N ALA A 134 19.73 -6.79 4.74
CA ALA A 134 19.58 -5.54 4.01
C ALA A 134 18.27 -5.54 3.20
N MET A 135 17.34 -4.68 3.54
CA MET A 135 16.04 -4.58 2.87
C MET A 135 16.12 -4.37 1.35
N PRO A 136 17.05 -3.56 0.79
CA PRO A 136 17.19 -3.46 -0.66
C PRO A 136 17.51 -4.80 -1.35
N ASN A 137 18.38 -5.61 -0.74
CA ASN A 137 18.75 -6.91 -1.28
C ASN A 137 17.58 -7.91 -1.18
N LEU A 138 16.87 -7.92 -0.05
CA LEU A 138 15.66 -8.72 0.13
C LEU A 138 14.58 -8.34 -0.89
N ASN A 139 14.42 -7.05 -1.13
CA ASN A 139 13.47 -6.52 -2.10
C ASN A 139 13.82 -6.97 -3.53
N LEU A 140 15.10 -6.91 -3.91
CA LEU A 140 15.56 -7.40 -5.22
C LEU A 140 15.34 -8.91 -5.37
N TYR A 141 15.61 -9.68 -4.32
CA TYR A 141 15.39 -11.12 -4.30
C TYR A 141 13.89 -11.46 -4.48
N ALA A 142 13.03 -10.81 -3.71
CA ALA A 142 11.58 -11.00 -3.80
C ALA A 142 11.01 -10.58 -5.17
N LYS A 143 11.54 -9.50 -5.76
CA LYS A 143 11.16 -9.06 -7.11
C LYS A 143 11.51 -10.12 -8.17
N ARG A 144 12.70 -10.71 -8.10
CA ARG A 144 13.11 -11.81 -9.00
C ARG A 144 12.20 -13.02 -8.83
N TRP A 145 11.97 -13.43 -7.58
CA TRP A 145 11.06 -14.54 -7.28
C TRP A 145 9.66 -14.31 -7.85
N ALA A 146 9.12 -13.09 -7.72
CA ALA A 146 7.84 -12.73 -8.27
C ALA A 146 7.81 -12.89 -9.80
N GLN A 147 8.86 -12.44 -10.50
CA GLN A 147 8.99 -12.58 -11.97
C GLN A 147 9.05 -14.05 -12.39
N GLU A 148 9.82 -14.89 -11.69
CA GLU A 148 9.97 -16.31 -11.96
C GLU A 148 8.69 -17.12 -11.70
N ASN A 149 7.82 -16.63 -10.80
CA ASN A 149 6.58 -17.30 -10.40
C ASN A 149 5.30 -16.64 -10.96
N GLY A 150 5.41 -15.70 -11.89
CA GLY A 150 4.25 -15.02 -12.48
C GLY A 150 3.42 -14.24 -11.46
N ALA A 151 4.06 -13.74 -10.40
CA ALA A 151 3.42 -12.99 -9.33
C ALA A 151 3.65 -11.48 -9.50
N TYR A 152 2.77 -10.67 -8.94
CA TYR A 152 2.91 -9.22 -8.93
C TYR A 152 3.75 -8.75 -7.74
N PHE A 153 4.83 -8.04 -8.01
CA PHE A 153 5.69 -7.48 -6.97
C PHE A 153 5.23 -6.08 -6.57
N ILE A 154 4.91 -5.90 -5.29
CA ILE A 154 4.54 -4.61 -4.70
C ILE A 154 5.81 -3.94 -4.15
N PRO A 155 6.14 -2.71 -4.61
CA PRO A 155 7.32 -1.99 -4.14
C PRO A 155 7.30 -1.71 -2.63
N LEU A 156 8.49 -1.66 -2.02
CA LEU A 156 8.64 -1.36 -0.60
C LEU A 156 7.99 -0.01 -0.25
N GLY A 157 7.23 0.02 0.84
CA GLY A 157 6.49 1.20 1.27
C GLY A 157 5.21 1.46 0.49
N LEU A 158 4.81 0.56 -0.42
CA LEU A 158 3.69 0.72 -1.36
C LEU A 158 3.89 1.92 -2.30
N LYS A 159 5.12 2.16 -2.75
CA LYS A 159 5.42 3.22 -3.73
C LYS A 159 4.79 2.88 -5.08
N HIS A 160 3.54 3.25 -5.24
CA HIS A 160 2.75 2.95 -6.44
C HIS A 160 1.59 3.94 -6.56
N GLU A 161 1.21 4.28 -7.79
CA GLU A 161 0.12 5.22 -8.06
C GLU A 161 -1.21 4.81 -7.45
N LEU A 162 -1.53 3.51 -7.40
CA LEU A 162 -2.75 3.02 -6.73
C LEU A 162 -2.74 3.33 -5.23
N ALA A 163 -1.57 3.29 -4.57
CA ALA A 163 -1.50 3.66 -3.16
C ALA A 163 -1.80 5.15 -2.97
N THR A 164 -1.22 6.01 -3.80
CA THR A 164 -1.53 7.44 -3.80
C THR A 164 -2.99 7.69 -4.15
N ALA A 165 -3.54 7.01 -5.15
CA ALA A 165 -4.92 7.14 -5.56
C ALA A 165 -5.91 6.84 -4.41
N ALA A 166 -5.67 5.74 -3.68
CA ALA A 166 -6.51 5.38 -2.53
C ALA A 166 -6.47 6.45 -1.41
N ILE A 167 -5.30 7.06 -1.20
CA ILE A 167 -5.13 8.14 -0.20
C ILE A 167 -5.80 9.42 -0.69
N VAL A 168 -5.61 9.80 -1.96
CA VAL A 168 -6.29 10.96 -2.56
C VAL A 168 -7.81 10.79 -2.53
N HIS A 169 -8.30 9.59 -2.81
CA HIS A 169 -9.72 9.28 -2.69
C HIS A 169 -10.24 9.48 -1.26
N ALA A 170 -9.51 8.97 -0.25
CA ALA A 170 -9.88 9.17 1.14
C ALA A 170 -9.82 10.65 1.53
N ALA A 171 -8.73 11.35 1.17
CA ALA A 171 -8.56 12.78 1.45
C ALA A 171 -9.66 13.64 0.80
N SER A 172 -10.18 13.24 -0.37
CA SER A 172 -11.28 13.95 -1.04
C SER A 172 -12.61 13.92 -0.27
N LYS A 173 -12.71 13.14 0.81
CA LYS A 173 -13.87 13.07 1.72
C LYS A 173 -13.74 13.95 2.95
N ILE A 174 -12.60 14.59 3.10
CA ILE A 174 -12.30 15.50 4.22
C ILE A 174 -12.39 16.94 3.70
N GLU A 175 -12.88 17.84 4.53
CA GLU A 175 -12.84 19.28 4.25
C GLU A 175 -11.38 19.72 4.07
N GLU A 176 -11.12 20.55 3.07
CA GLU A 176 -9.76 21.00 2.74
C GLU A 176 -9.22 21.90 3.86
N PRO A 177 -8.14 21.50 4.54
CA PRO A 177 -7.56 22.29 5.63
C PRO A 177 -6.59 23.34 5.09
N ASP A 178 -6.37 24.39 5.86
CA ASP A 178 -5.34 25.41 5.57
C ASP A 178 -3.93 24.84 5.69
N GLU A 179 -3.71 23.93 6.66
CA GLU A 179 -2.42 23.30 6.93
C GLU A 179 -2.57 21.80 7.23
N VAL A 180 -1.59 21.01 6.81
CA VAL A 180 -1.55 19.56 7.05
C VAL A 180 -0.23 19.17 7.71
N TYR A 181 -0.30 18.50 8.84
CA TYR A 181 0.86 17.91 9.53
C TYR A 181 0.83 16.40 9.42
N VAL A 182 1.88 15.82 8.89
CA VAL A 182 1.98 14.37 8.70
C VAL A 182 3.37 13.84 9.00
N ALA A 183 3.44 12.68 9.65
CA ALA A 183 4.69 11.98 9.85
C ALA A 183 5.06 11.20 8.58
N ILE A 184 6.08 11.66 7.86
CA ILE A 184 6.54 11.04 6.61
C ILE A 184 7.61 9.98 6.92
N SER A 185 7.41 8.76 6.45
CA SER A 185 8.40 7.68 6.50
C SER A 185 8.80 7.25 5.09
N THR A 186 7.94 6.54 4.37
CA THR A 186 8.21 6.06 3.01
C THR A 186 7.72 6.99 1.90
N GLY A 187 7.13 8.11 2.25
CA GLY A 187 6.66 9.13 1.30
C GLY A 187 5.39 8.76 0.53
N VAL A 188 4.54 7.92 1.09
CA VAL A 188 3.25 7.53 0.49
C VAL A 188 2.08 8.41 0.96
N LEU A 189 2.32 9.32 1.90
CA LEU A 189 1.32 10.29 2.40
C LEU A 189 1.58 11.64 1.80
#